data_a37bc56a29b2db362f3ebccb53e2243d
#
_entry.id   a37bc56a29b2db362f3ebccb53e2243d
#
_cell.length_a   1.000
_cell.length_b   1.000
_cell.length_c   1.000
_cell.angle_alpha   90.00
_cell.angle_beta   90.00
_cell.angle_gamma   90.00
#
_symmetry.space_group_name_H-M   'P 1'
#
loop_
_entity.id
_entity.type
_entity.pdbx_description
1 polymer ?
#
loop_
_entity_poly.entity_id
_entity_poly.type
_entity_poly.pdbx_seq_one_letter_code
_entity_poly.pdbx_strand_id
1 'polypeptide(L)'
;MNHDKPQARFRDRTHAGYELAVDLRGFLQGEKALVLAVPANGVPVAAAVAGELDSPFDVIVSRRIMAAGEPEETLGAVTPDRTLVVNTAAVRRLGLSDQEVEQLSIPVWAEARRMTQRYRSGRPYPELHGRTIVIVDDGVTTGYTVMAAAISVRNLEPARVVAAVPVASIEAIERLGPFVDDVLSLEIRTESPFSVADHYVHYEPTSDQEVVWMLERGWAERPPHGYSETF
;
A
#
# COMPACT_ATOMS: atom_id res chain seq x y z
N MET A 1 -24.17 23.21 -13.86
CA MET A 1 -22.93 23.00 -14.62
C MET A 1 -22.51 21.56 -14.37
N ASN A 2 -22.68 20.69 -15.38
CA ASN A 2 -22.16 19.33 -15.31
C ASN A 2 -20.64 19.46 -15.34
N HIS A 3 -19.98 19.22 -14.19
CA HIS A 3 -18.57 18.88 -14.22
C HIS A 3 -18.51 17.50 -14.87
N ASP A 4 -17.99 17.45 -16.11
CA ASP A 4 -17.61 16.18 -16.72
C ASP A 4 -16.68 15.46 -15.72
N LYS A 5 -17.17 14.38 -15.12
CA LYS A 5 -16.29 13.50 -14.35
C LYS A 5 -15.22 13.02 -15.32
N PRO A 6 -13.94 13.11 -14.97
CA PRO A 6 -12.90 12.55 -15.83
C PRO A 6 -13.26 11.10 -16.13
N GLN A 7 -13.19 10.73 -17.39
CA GLN A 7 -13.48 9.36 -17.81
C GLN A 7 -12.50 8.44 -17.06
N ALA A 8 -13.04 7.48 -16.30
CA ALA A 8 -12.23 6.55 -15.53
C ALA A 8 -11.23 5.85 -16.45
N ARG A 9 -9.94 5.92 -16.10
CA ARG A 9 -8.84 5.38 -16.90
C ARG A 9 -8.81 3.85 -16.85
N PHE A 10 -9.03 3.29 -15.66
CA PHE A 10 -8.89 1.86 -15.44
C PHE A 10 -10.26 1.17 -15.43
N ARG A 11 -10.37 0.02 -16.12
CA ARG A 11 -11.59 -0.78 -16.04
C ARG A 11 -11.85 -1.26 -14.61
N ASP A 12 -10.83 -1.84 -13.98
CA ASP A 12 -10.82 -2.38 -12.63
C ASP A 12 -9.36 -2.41 -12.10
N ARG A 13 -9.16 -2.85 -10.84
CA ARG A 13 -7.83 -2.92 -10.21
C ARG A 13 -6.88 -3.89 -10.90
N THR A 14 -7.39 -5.00 -11.42
CA THR A 14 -6.57 -5.96 -12.16
C THR A 14 -6.05 -5.35 -13.45
N HIS A 15 -6.89 -4.63 -14.19
CA HIS A 15 -6.48 -3.89 -15.39
C HIS A 15 -5.43 -2.83 -15.07
N ALA A 16 -5.62 -2.07 -13.99
CA ALA A 16 -4.62 -1.09 -13.53
C ALA A 16 -3.27 -1.76 -13.19
N GLY A 17 -3.32 -2.95 -12.58
CA GLY A 17 -2.12 -3.74 -12.29
C GLY A 17 -1.39 -4.20 -13.54
N TYR A 18 -2.08 -4.59 -14.60
CA TYR A 18 -1.44 -4.93 -15.88
C TYR A 18 -0.74 -3.72 -16.51
N GLU A 19 -1.37 -2.55 -16.53
CA GLU A 19 -0.73 -1.33 -17.03
C GLU A 19 0.50 -0.97 -16.17
N LEU A 20 0.38 -1.04 -14.85
CA LEU A 20 1.47 -0.72 -13.93
C LEU A 20 2.66 -1.68 -14.10
N ALA A 21 2.40 -2.94 -14.38
CA ALA A 21 3.44 -3.94 -14.63
C ALA A 21 4.26 -3.65 -15.89
N VAL A 22 3.66 -3.07 -16.92
CA VAL A 22 4.38 -2.67 -18.15
C VAL A 22 5.44 -1.64 -17.82
N ASP A 23 5.07 -0.58 -17.07
CA ASP A 23 5.99 0.48 -16.68
C ASP A 23 7.05 -0.03 -15.70
N LEU A 24 6.63 -0.86 -14.71
CA LEU A 24 7.56 -1.49 -13.75
C LEU A 24 8.59 -2.39 -14.43
N ARG A 25 8.20 -3.15 -15.45
CA ARG A 25 9.13 -4.02 -16.20
C ARG A 25 10.24 -3.21 -16.85
N GLY A 26 9.88 -2.08 -17.48
CA GLY A 26 10.85 -1.14 -18.04
C GLY A 26 11.73 -0.49 -16.98
N PHE A 27 11.14 -0.16 -15.85
CA PHE A 27 11.80 0.51 -14.72
C PHE A 27 12.79 -0.41 -13.98
N LEU A 28 12.41 -1.67 -13.72
CA LEU A 28 13.23 -2.66 -13.02
C LEU A 28 14.33 -3.27 -13.91
N GLN A 29 14.23 -3.17 -15.24
CA GLN A 29 15.24 -3.65 -16.20
C GLN A 29 15.71 -5.10 -15.95
N GLY A 30 14.81 -5.98 -15.52
CA GLY A 30 15.11 -7.37 -15.21
C GLY A 30 15.55 -7.64 -13.77
N GLU A 31 15.61 -6.62 -12.92
CA GLU A 31 15.85 -6.78 -11.48
C GLU A 31 14.72 -7.60 -10.84
N LYS A 32 15.09 -8.63 -10.07
CA LYS A 32 14.11 -9.46 -9.35
C LYS A 32 13.58 -8.72 -8.15
N ALA A 33 12.27 -8.53 -8.10
CA ALA A 33 11.59 -7.86 -7.00
C ALA A 33 10.69 -8.82 -6.21
N LEU A 34 10.39 -8.46 -4.97
CA LEU A 34 9.25 -8.98 -4.22
C LEU A 34 8.16 -7.91 -4.22
N VAL A 35 6.96 -8.28 -4.62
CA VAL A 35 5.80 -7.37 -4.64
C VAL A 35 5.07 -7.49 -3.31
N LEU A 36 4.88 -6.37 -2.60
CA LEU A 36 4.12 -6.28 -1.36
C LEU A 36 2.88 -5.41 -1.56
N ALA A 37 1.70 -6.01 -1.44
CA ALA A 37 0.44 -5.28 -1.52
C ALA A 37 0.08 -4.59 -0.20
N VAL A 38 -0.41 -3.35 -0.25
CA VAL A 38 -1.13 -2.75 0.88
C VAL A 38 -2.60 -3.21 0.82
N PRO A 39 -3.05 -4.09 1.74
CA PRO A 39 -4.38 -4.67 1.66
C PRO A 39 -5.47 -3.70 2.17
N ALA A 40 -6.77 -3.88 1.81
CA ALA A 40 -7.26 -4.99 0.98
C ALA A 40 -7.23 -4.63 -0.53
N ASN A 41 -7.51 -3.38 -0.88
CA ASN A 41 -7.74 -2.93 -2.26
C ASN A 41 -6.48 -2.96 -3.14
N GLY A 42 -5.28 -2.80 -2.58
CA GLY A 42 -4.03 -2.92 -3.33
C GLY A 42 -3.72 -4.34 -3.79
N VAL A 43 -4.37 -5.36 -3.20
CA VAL A 43 -4.06 -6.77 -3.49
C VAL A 43 -4.36 -7.18 -4.95
N PRO A 44 -5.51 -6.83 -5.55
CA PRO A 44 -5.75 -7.17 -6.96
C PRO A 44 -4.76 -6.50 -7.92
N VAL A 45 -4.35 -5.26 -7.64
CA VAL A 45 -3.31 -4.55 -8.42
C VAL A 45 -1.98 -5.29 -8.32
N ALA A 46 -1.54 -5.57 -7.08
CA ALA A 46 -0.27 -6.22 -6.80
C ALA A 46 -0.20 -7.65 -7.35
N ALA A 47 -1.30 -8.41 -7.28
CA ALA A 47 -1.38 -9.76 -7.82
C ALA A 47 -1.19 -9.76 -9.36
N ALA A 48 -1.80 -8.79 -10.06
CA ALA A 48 -1.60 -8.61 -11.50
C ALA A 48 -0.16 -8.21 -11.82
N VAL A 49 0.41 -7.25 -11.08
CA VAL A 49 1.81 -6.83 -11.20
C VAL A 49 2.76 -8.02 -11.00
N ALA A 50 2.58 -8.78 -9.93
CA ALA A 50 3.43 -9.93 -9.62
C ALA A 50 3.34 -11.03 -10.68
N GLY A 51 2.13 -11.27 -11.21
CA GLY A 51 1.90 -12.20 -12.31
C GLY A 51 2.68 -11.82 -13.57
N GLU A 52 2.60 -10.56 -13.98
CA GLU A 52 3.25 -10.05 -15.17
C GLU A 52 4.78 -9.95 -15.04
N LEU A 53 5.29 -9.69 -13.83
CA LEU A 53 6.73 -9.61 -13.56
C LEU A 53 7.36 -10.96 -13.21
N ASP A 54 6.56 -12.03 -13.15
CA ASP A 54 6.98 -13.35 -12.63
C ASP A 54 7.68 -13.23 -11.27
N SER A 55 7.11 -12.42 -10.39
CA SER A 55 7.67 -12.05 -9.09
C SER A 55 6.88 -12.70 -7.95
N PRO A 56 7.52 -13.06 -6.83
CA PRO A 56 6.82 -13.45 -5.61
C PRO A 56 6.00 -12.28 -5.08
N PHE A 57 4.90 -12.62 -4.39
CA PHE A 57 3.87 -11.68 -3.95
C PHE A 57 3.43 -11.97 -2.52
N ASP A 58 3.29 -10.90 -1.72
CA ASP A 58 2.80 -10.98 -0.35
C ASP A 58 2.10 -9.66 0.05
N VAL A 59 1.72 -9.50 1.30
CA VAL A 59 1.09 -8.28 1.83
C VAL A 59 1.96 -7.61 2.89
N ILE A 60 1.91 -6.28 2.94
CA ILE A 60 2.37 -5.45 4.05
C ILE A 60 1.18 -4.67 4.59
N VAL A 61 0.67 -5.10 5.75
CA VAL A 61 -0.51 -4.46 6.34
C VAL A 61 -0.14 -3.13 6.94
N SER A 62 -0.86 -2.09 6.52
CA SER A 62 -0.80 -0.75 7.09
C SER A 62 -2.22 -0.18 7.18
N ARG A 63 -2.57 0.44 8.31
CA ARG A 63 -3.94 0.91 8.57
C ARG A 63 -3.93 2.38 8.96
N ARG A 64 -4.84 3.15 8.34
CA ARG A 64 -5.04 4.57 8.67
C ARG A 64 -5.61 4.74 10.07
N ILE A 65 -5.10 5.74 10.77
CA ILE A 65 -5.65 6.24 12.03
C ILE A 65 -6.50 7.45 11.67
N MET A 66 -7.79 7.40 12.01
CA MET A 66 -8.75 8.44 11.68
C MET A 66 -9.12 9.25 12.92
N ALA A 67 -9.36 10.54 12.75
CA ALA A 67 -9.89 11.37 13.83
C ALA A 67 -11.31 10.95 14.20
N ALA A 68 -11.60 10.95 15.50
CA ALA A 68 -12.96 10.74 15.98
C ALA A 68 -13.85 11.93 15.58
N GLY A 69 -15.03 11.63 14.97
CA GLY A 69 -15.97 12.65 14.53
C GLY A 69 -15.65 13.36 13.21
N GLU A 70 -14.48 13.12 12.64
CA GLU A 70 -14.06 13.62 11.32
C GLU A 70 -13.49 12.45 10.50
N PRO A 71 -14.33 11.58 9.92
CA PRO A 71 -13.88 10.34 9.27
C PRO A 71 -12.99 10.57 8.04
N GLU A 72 -13.06 11.73 7.43
CA GLU A 72 -12.21 12.11 6.28
C GLU A 72 -10.79 12.50 6.69
N GLU A 73 -10.55 12.79 7.98
CA GLU A 73 -9.27 13.30 8.46
C GLU A 73 -8.34 12.15 8.89
N THR A 74 -7.28 11.96 8.14
CA THR A 74 -6.24 10.97 8.47
C THR A 74 -5.23 11.57 9.45
N LEU A 75 -5.14 11.00 10.65
CA LEU A 75 -4.14 11.35 11.67
C LEU A 75 -2.79 10.65 11.44
N GLY A 76 -2.76 9.63 10.61
CA GLY A 76 -1.57 8.86 10.32
C GLY A 76 -1.87 7.44 9.90
N ALA A 77 -0.87 6.57 10.05
CA ALA A 77 -1.02 5.13 9.81
C ALA A 77 -0.11 4.31 10.73
N VAL A 78 -0.47 3.06 10.97
CA VAL A 78 0.28 2.12 11.79
C VAL A 78 0.35 0.74 11.15
N THR A 79 1.49 0.08 11.31
CA THR A 79 1.77 -1.29 10.85
C THR A 79 1.79 -2.29 12.03
N PRO A 80 1.76 -3.62 11.79
CA PRO A 80 1.77 -4.64 12.84
C PRO A 80 2.99 -4.61 13.76
N ASP A 81 4.16 -4.17 13.26
CA ASP A 81 5.42 -3.99 14.00
C ASP A 81 5.47 -2.69 14.83
N ARG A 82 4.34 -1.96 14.92
CA ARG A 82 4.19 -0.66 15.59
C ARG A 82 4.90 0.51 14.90
N THR A 83 5.31 0.39 13.66
CA THR A 83 5.72 1.57 12.90
C THR A 83 4.53 2.53 12.80
N LEU A 84 4.64 3.67 13.48
CA LEU A 84 3.62 4.71 13.56
C LEU A 84 4.07 5.95 12.77
N VAL A 85 3.26 6.35 11.82
CA VAL A 85 3.45 7.59 11.06
C VAL A 85 2.32 8.55 11.42
N VAL A 86 2.66 9.80 11.74
CA VAL A 86 1.72 10.80 12.23
C VAL A 86 1.59 11.95 11.23
N ASN A 87 0.36 12.34 10.95
CA ASN A 87 0.02 13.58 10.25
C ASN A 87 0.07 14.76 11.25
N THR A 88 1.27 15.31 11.45
CA THR A 88 1.50 16.37 12.44
C THR A 88 0.67 17.62 12.15
N ALA A 89 0.34 17.90 10.88
CA ALA A 89 -0.49 19.04 10.50
C ALA A 89 -1.95 18.84 10.98
N ALA A 90 -2.52 17.65 10.75
CA ALA A 90 -3.86 17.32 11.22
C ALA A 90 -3.94 17.27 12.75
N VAL A 91 -2.96 16.63 13.38
CA VAL A 91 -2.87 16.54 14.85
C VAL A 91 -2.84 17.93 15.50
N ARG A 92 -2.00 18.84 15.01
CA ARG A 92 -1.94 20.24 15.48
C ARG A 92 -3.25 20.98 15.23
N ARG A 93 -3.84 20.84 14.06
CA ARG A 93 -5.09 21.52 13.71
C ARG A 93 -6.26 21.09 14.59
N LEU A 94 -6.31 19.80 14.97
CA LEU A 94 -7.33 19.22 15.84
C LEU A 94 -7.01 19.40 17.34
N GLY A 95 -5.83 19.96 17.69
CA GLY A 95 -5.42 20.18 19.07
C GLY A 95 -5.14 18.90 19.85
N LEU A 96 -4.83 17.79 19.15
CA LEU A 96 -4.54 16.52 19.79
C LEU A 96 -3.11 16.48 20.34
N SER A 97 -2.94 15.89 21.50
CA SER A 97 -1.64 15.56 22.09
C SER A 97 -1.07 14.26 21.50
N ASP A 98 0.24 14.08 21.64
CA ASP A 98 0.90 12.83 21.21
C ASP A 98 0.32 11.61 21.93
N GLN A 99 -0.06 11.76 23.21
CA GLN A 99 -0.68 10.69 24.00
C GLN A 99 -2.07 10.30 23.45
N GLU A 100 -2.87 11.26 23.00
CA GLU A 100 -4.18 10.99 22.39
C GLU A 100 -4.01 10.28 21.03
N VAL A 101 -3.04 10.68 20.22
CA VAL A 101 -2.71 10.02 18.96
C VAL A 101 -2.26 8.57 19.22
N GLU A 102 -1.40 8.34 20.22
CA GLU A 102 -0.97 7.02 20.61
C GLU A 102 -2.17 6.15 21.05
N GLN A 103 -3.06 6.66 21.88
CA GLN A 103 -4.28 5.95 22.30
C GLN A 103 -5.18 5.59 21.11
N LEU A 104 -5.36 6.50 20.15
CA LEU A 104 -6.12 6.24 18.92
C LEU A 104 -5.45 5.19 18.03
N SER A 105 -4.13 5.06 18.08
CA SER A 105 -3.38 4.08 17.30
C SER A 105 -3.53 2.65 17.79
N ILE A 106 -3.77 2.43 19.11
CA ILE A 106 -3.81 1.09 19.72
C ILE A 106 -4.86 0.15 19.08
N PRO A 107 -6.14 0.54 18.95
CA PRO A 107 -7.14 -0.34 18.33
C PRO A 107 -6.83 -0.60 16.84
N VAL A 108 -6.29 0.41 16.14
CA VAL A 108 -5.91 0.30 14.72
C VAL A 108 -4.74 -0.66 14.54
N TRP A 109 -3.73 -0.57 15.41
CA TRP A 109 -2.62 -1.51 15.47
C TRP A 109 -3.09 -2.96 15.74
N ALA A 110 -3.98 -3.14 16.73
CA ALA A 110 -4.53 -4.45 17.03
C ALA A 110 -5.28 -5.05 15.82
N GLU A 111 -5.99 -4.21 15.06
CA GLU A 111 -6.65 -4.61 13.81
C GLU A 111 -5.63 -4.97 12.73
N ALA A 112 -4.59 -4.17 12.53
CA ALA A 112 -3.52 -4.47 11.56
C ALA A 112 -2.87 -5.84 11.85
N ARG A 113 -2.63 -6.18 13.11
CA ARG A 113 -2.14 -7.50 13.52
C ARG A 113 -3.12 -8.63 13.20
N ARG A 114 -4.41 -8.45 13.51
CA ARG A 114 -5.44 -9.45 13.18
C ARG A 114 -5.54 -9.68 11.68
N MET A 115 -5.50 -8.61 10.88
CA MET A 115 -5.50 -8.70 9.41
C MET A 115 -4.27 -9.48 8.91
N THR A 116 -3.08 -9.19 9.43
CA THR A 116 -1.86 -9.92 9.06
C THR A 116 -1.98 -11.41 9.36
N GLN A 117 -2.45 -11.77 10.54
CA GLN A 117 -2.66 -13.18 10.93
C GLN A 117 -3.67 -13.86 9.99
N ARG A 118 -4.77 -13.19 9.68
CA ARG A 118 -5.81 -13.71 8.77
C ARG A 118 -5.28 -13.92 7.35
N TYR A 119 -4.66 -12.91 6.77
CA TYR A 119 -4.21 -12.96 5.38
C TYR A 119 -3.07 -13.95 5.17
N ARG A 120 -2.18 -14.07 6.12
CA ARG A 120 -1.02 -14.94 6.02
C ARG A 120 -1.22 -16.34 6.59
N SER A 121 -2.33 -16.59 7.29
CA SER A 121 -2.65 -17.90 7.87
C SER A 121 -1.49 -18.48 8.71
N GLY A 122 -0.78 -17.62 9.44
CA GLY A 122 0.38 -17.99 10.27
C GLY A 122 1.69 -18.22 9.51
N ARG A 123 1.75 -17.95 8.19
CA ARG A 123 3.01 -18.02 7.42
C ARG A 123 3.95 -16.90 7.86
N PRO A 124 5.24 -17.18 8.04
CA PRO A 124 6.23 -16.15 8.31
C PRO A 124 6.40 -15.20 7.11
N TYR A 125 6.87 -13.97 7.34
CA TYR A 125 7.18 -13.05 6.24
C TYR A 125 8.33 -13.57 5.40
N PRO A 126 8.32 -13.30 4.07
CA PRO A 126 9.48 -13.56 3.24
C PRO A 126 10.65 -12.69 3.72
N GLU A 127 11.86 -13.17 3.51
CA GLU A 127 13.05 -12.36 3.76
C GLU A 127 13.10 -11.18 2.83
N LEU A 128 13.29 -9.97 3.40
CA LEU A 128 13.35 -8.71 2.66
C LEU A 128 14.79 -8.18 2.53
N HIS A 129 15.70 -8.65 3.39
CA HIS A 129 17.09 -8.19 3.42
C HIS A 129 17.77 -8.33 2.04
N GLY A 130 18.39 -7.24 1.59
CA GLY A 130 19.12 -7.20 0.32
C GLY A 130 18.26 -7.32 -0.94
N ARG A 131 16.94 -7.30 -0.85
CA ARG A 131 16.02 -7.45 -1.99
C ARG A 131 15.44 -6.12 -2.44
N THR A 132 15.06 -6.05 -3.72
CA THR A 132 14.20 -4.97 -4.21
C THR A 132 12.76 -5.28 -3.86
N ILE A 133 12.11 -4.35 -3.17
CA ILE A 133 10.73 -4.44 -2.72
C ILE A 133 9.89 -3.42 -3.49
N VAL A 134 8.81 -3.89 -4.10
CA VAL A 134 7.81 -3.04 -4.75
C VAL A 134 6.55 -3.03 -3.90
N ILE A 135 6.25 -1.91 -3.25
CA ILE A 135 5.03 -1.70 -2.47
C ILE A 135 3.94 -1.20 -3.41
N VAL A 136 2.83 -1.92 -3.48
CA VAL A 136 1.72 -1.63 -4.39
C VAL A 136 0.43 -1.35 -3.62
N ASP A 137 -0.27 -0.28 -4.01
CA ASP A 137 -1.64 0.03 -3.57
C ASP A 137 -2.52 0.35 -4.80
N ASP A 138 -3.84 0.46 -4.64
CA ASP A 138 -4.78 0.79 -5.73
C ASP A 138 -4.81 2.29 -6.07
N GLY A 139 -4.26 3.13 -5.21
CA GLY A 139 -4.07 4.56 -5.40
C GLY A 139 -3.73 5.26 -4.09
N VAL A 140 -3.08 6.40 -4.20
CA VAL A 140 -2.54 7.10 -3.04
C VAL A 140 -2.98 8.56 -3.03
N THR A 141 -3.77 8.95 -2.04
CA THR A 141 -4.21 10.34 -1.82
C THR A 141 -3.32 11.07 -0.83
N THR A 142 -3.23 10.56 0.41
CA THR A 142 -2.43 11.20 1.46
C THR A 142 -1.06 10.55 1.68
N GLY A 143 -0.86 9.32 1.24
CA GLY A 143 0.42 8.59 1.33
C GLY A 143 0.75 7.94 2.67
N TYR A 144 0.02 8.20 3.75
CA TYR A 144 0.41 7.74 5.09
C TYR A 144 0.46 6.20 5.23
N THR A 145 -0.45 5.46 4.58
CA THR A 145 -0.44 3.99 4.59
C THR A 145 0.81 3.43 3.90
N VAL A 146 1.11 3.92 2.69
CA VAL A 146 2.28 3.49 1.94
C VAL A 146 3.57 3.93 2.64
N MET A 147 3.59 5.13 3.25
CA MET A 147 4.73 5.62 4.05
C MET A 147 5.00 4.73 5.26
N ALA A 148 3.98 4.38 6.04
CA ALA A 148 4.15 3.48 7.19
C ALA A 148 4.63 2.08 6.73
N ALA A 149 4.09 1.55 5.64
CA ALA A 149 4.54 0.31 5.04
C ALA A 149 6.01 0.39 4.58
N ALA A 150 6.41 1.49 3.92
CA ALA A 150 7.78 1.70 3.46
C ALA A 150 8.79 1.77 4.63
N ILE A 151 8.46 2.48 5.70
CA ILE A 151 9.32 2.56 6.90
C ILE A 151 9.44 1.18 7.57
N SER A 152 8.32 0.45 7.71
CA SER A 152 8.32 -0.91 8.26
C SER A 152 9.21 -1.85 7.42
N VAL A 153 9.10 -1.77 6.10
CA VAL A 153 9.95 -2.54 5.17
C VAL A 153 11.42 -2.14 5.29
N ARG A 154 11.73 -0.85 5.41
CA ARG A 154 13.11 -0.35 5.58
C ARG A 154 13.81 -0.90 6.81
N ASN A 155 13.07 -1.15 7.90
CA ASN A 155 13.62 -1.75 9.12
C ASN A 155 14.17 -3.18 8.90
N LEU A 156 13.85 -3.81 7.77
CA LEU A 156 14.32 -5.15 7.38
C LEU A 156 15.43 -5.10 6.33
N GLU A 157 16.05 -3.94 6.17
CA GLU A 157 17.26 -3.70 5.35
C GLU A 157 17.14 -4.21 3.90
N PRO A 158 16.08 -3.87 3.14
CA PRO A 158 16.01 -4.15 1.71
C PRO A 158 17.09 -3.39 0.96
N ALA A 159 17.51 -3.88 -0.20
CA ALA A 159 18.44 -3.16 -1.07
C ALA A 159 17.76 -1.92 -1.70
N ARG A 160 16.47 -2.02 -2.03
CA ARG A 160 15.70 -0.96 -2.67
C ARG A 160 14.22 -1.06 -2.30
N VAL A 161 13.54 0.09 -2.13
CA VAL A 161 12.09 0.17 -1.91
C VAL A 161 11.48 1.09 -2.96
N VAL A 162 10.56 0.56 -3.75
CA VAL A 162 9.79 1.29 -4.77
C VAL A 162 8.33 1.32 -4.37
N ALA A 163 7.70 2.48 -4.36
CA ALA A 163 6.25 2.59 -4.28
C ALA A 163 5.66 2.65 -5.69
N ALA A 164 4.72 1.78 -6.02
CA ALA A 164 4.12 1.72 -7.34
C ALA A 164 2.60 1.67 -7.24
N VAL A 165 1.93 2.66 -7.84
CA VAL A 165 0.47 2.81 -7.75
C VAL A 165 -0.13 3.27 -9.07
N PRO A 166 -1.38 2.90 -9.40
CA PRO A 166 -2.06 3.37 -10.60
C PRO A 166 -2.30 4.89 -10.60
N VAL A 167 -2.65 5.46 -9.45
CA VAL A 167 -2.91 6.90 -9.32
C VAL A 167 -2.37 7.44 -7.99
N ALA A 168 -1.76 8.62 -8.02
CA ALA A 168 -1.26 9.30 -6.84
C ALA A 168 -1.51 10.81 -6.89
N SER A 169 -1.70 11.45 -5.72
CA SER A 169 -1.57 12.90 -5.63
C SER A 169 -0.11 13.32 -5.67
N ILE A 170 0.16 14.52 -6.16
CA ILE A 170 1.51 15.09 -6.14
C ILE A 170 2.02 15.21 -4.70
N GLU A 171 1.16 15.59 -3.77
CA GLU A 171 1.50 15.72 -2.34
C GLU A 171 1.87 14.37 -1.71
N ALA A 172 1.23 13.28 -2.15
CA ALA A 172 1.59 11.93 -1.69
C ALA A 172 2.95 11.50 -2.22
N ILE A 173 3.24 11.78 -3.49
CA ILE A 173 4.56 11.50 -4.10
C ILE A 173 5.66 12.24 -3.35
N GLU A 174 5.48 13.56 -3.12
CA GLU A 174 6.43 14.37 -2.37
C GLU A 174 6.65 13.86 -0.94
N ARG A 175 5.56 13.42 -0.28
CA ARG A 175 5.61 12.86 1.08
C ARG A 175 6.32 11.53 1.15
N LEU A 176 6.15 10.68 0.12
CA LEU A 176 6.77 9.36 0.05
C LEU A 176 8.27 9.42 -0.28
N GLY A 177 8.70 10.42 -1.05
CA GLY A 177 10.07 10.55 -1.54
C GLY A 177 11.18 10.33 -0.50
N PRO A 178 11.09 10.84 0.74
CA PRO A 178 12.11 10.59 1.77
C PRO A 178 12.19 9.14 2.29
N PHE A 179 11.18 8.30 2.03
CA PHE A 179 11.04 6.96 2.62
C PHE A 179 11.18 5.82 1.62
N VAL A 180 11.14 6.12 0.32
CA VAL A 180 11.32 5.15 -0.76
C VAL A 180 12.44 5.63 -1.70
N ASP A 181 13.01 4.73 -2.48
CA ASP A 181 14.02 5.11 -3.47
C ASP A 181 13.36 5.71 -4.71
N ASP A 182 12.15 5.22 -5.06
CA ASP A 182 11.40 5.70 -6.21
C ASP A 182 9.89 5.61 -5.96
N VAL A 183 9.14 6.50 -6.63
CA VAL A 183 7.68 6.44 -6.72
C VAL A 183 7.30 6.37 -8.19
N LEU A 184 6.58 5.32 -8.57
CA LEU A 184 6.04 5.12 -9.91
C LEU A 184 4.52 5.23 -9.86
N SER A 185 3.95 6.12 -10.66
CA SER A 185 2.51 6.28 -10.78
C SER A 185 2.11 6.48 -12.25
N LEU A 186 1.09 5.74 -12.69
CA LEU A 186 0.56 5.86 -14.06
C LEU A 186 -0.19 7.18 -14.28
N GLU A 187 -0.78 7.71 -13.23
CA GLU A 187 -1.52 8.97 -13.24
C GLU A 187 -1.19 9.80 -12.01
N ILE A 188 -0.72 11.03 -12.21
CA ILE A 188 -0.41 11.97 -11.14
C ILE A 188 -1.49 13.06 -11.11
N ARG A 189 -2.14 13.22 -9.95
CA ARG A 189 -3.16 14.25 -9.71
C ARG A 189 -2.55 15.44 -9.01
N THR A 190 -2.75 16.61 -9.61
CA THR A 190 -2.36 17.91 -9.03
C THR A 190 -3.53 18.59 -8.32
N GLU A 191 -4.75 18.12 -8.53
CA GLU A 191 -5.96 18.61 -7.88
C GLU A 191 -6.26 17.78 -6.66
N SER A 192 -6.45 18.41 -5.50
CA SER A 192 -6.78 17.77 -4.24
C SER A 192 -8.01 18.46 -3.61
N PRO A 193 -8.92 17.73 -2.96
CA PRO A 193 -8.96 16.28 -2.83
C PRO A 193 -9.47 15.57 -4.08
N PHE A 194 -9.02 14.31 -4.32
CA PHE A 194 -9.58 13.42 -5.32
C PHE A 194 -9.94 12.07 -4.70
N SER A 195 -10.81 11.33 -5.36
CA SER A 195 -11.16 9.96 -4.97
C SER A 195 -10.45 8.96 -5.87
N VAL A 196 -9.76 7.98 -5.28
CA VAL A 196 -9.15 6.87 -6.02
C VAL A 196 -10.21 6.12 -6.85
N ALA A 197 -11.43 5.98 -6.31
CA ALA A 197 -12.54 5.31 -6.97
C ALA A 197 -12.92 5.95 -8.32
N ASP A 198 -12.76 7.27 -8.48
CA ASP A 198 -13.13 7.97 -9.72
C ASP A 198 -12.25 7.61 -10.93
N HIS A 199 -11.11 6.94 -10.68
CA HIS A 199 -10.18 6.46 -11.71
C HIS A 199 -10.49 5.06 -12.23
N TYR A 200 -11.51 4.39 -11.63
CA TYR A 200 -11.91 3.03 -11.96
C TYR A 200 -13.37 2.97 -12.41
N VAL A 201 -13.64 2.23 -13.50
CA VAL A 201 -15.03 1.96 -13.94
C VAL A 201 -15.73 1.05 -12.92
N HIS A 202 -15.02 0.01 -12.45
CA HIS A 202 -15.48 -0.93 -11.43
C HIS A 202 -14.56 -0.84 -10.22
N TYR A 203 -15.09 -0.36 -9.09
CA TYR A 203 -14.35 -0.12 -7.85
C TYR A 203 -15.04 -0.78 -6.64
N GLU A 204 -15.34 -2.07 -6.75
CA GLU A 204 -15.91 -2.81 -5.64
C GLU A 204 -14.88 -3.05 -4.54
N PRO A 205 -15.24 -2.95 -3.25
CA PRO A 205 -14.33 -3.26 -2.15
C PRO A 205 -13.82 -4.71 -2.26
N THR A 206 -12.51 -4.90 -2.10
CA THR A 206 -11.92 -6.23 -2.03
C THR A 206 -12.18 -6.85 -0.66
N SER A 207 -12.81 -8.02 -0.63
CA SER A 207 -13.10 -8.73 0.60
C SER A 207 -11.86 -9.45 1.17
N ASP A 208 -11.87 -9.74 2.48
CA ASP A 208 -10.83 -10.53 3.13
C ASP A 208 -10.66 -11.93 2.49
N GLN A 209 -11.76 -12.53 2.03
CA GLN A 209 -11.72 -13.85 1.39
C GLN A 209 -11.01 -13.79 0.02
N GLU A 210 -11.26 -12.75 -0.76
CA GLU A 210 -10.55 -12.52 -2.02
C GLU A 210 -9.06 -12.27 -1.80
N VAL A 211 -8.70 -11.51 -0.77
CA VAL A 211 -7.30 -11.28 -0.39
C VAL A 211 -6.60 -12.62 -0.10
N VAL A 212 -7.19 -13.45 0.77
CA VAL A 212 -6.62 -14.76 1.13
C VAL A 212 -6.49 -15.64 -0.10
N TRP A 213 -7.53 -15.71 -0.94
CA TRP A 213 -7.52 -16.51 -2.17
C TRP A 213 -6.40 -16.08 -3.14
N MET A 214 -6.23 -14.77 -3.36
CA MET A 214 -5.18 -14.25 -4.24
C MET A 214 -3.78 -14.54 -3.71
N LEU A 215 -3.58 -14.42 -2.39
CA LEU A 215 -2.31 -14.73 -1.74
C LEU A 215 -1.98 -16.22 -1.85
N GLU A 216 -2.92 -17.11 -1.52
CA GLU A 216 -2.72 -18.56 -1.60
C GLU A 216 -2.35 -19.00 -3.01
N ARG A 217 -3.04 -18.45 -4.00
CA ARG A 217 -2.74 -18.69 -5.40
C ARG A 217 -1.35 -18.17 -5.79
N GLY A 218 -1.01 -16.94 -5.41
CA GLY A 218 0.30 -16.35 -5.66
C GLY A 218 1.44 -17.15 -5.04
N TRP A 219 1.26 -17.64 -3.82
CA TRP A 219 2.25 -18.49 -3.13
C TRP A 219 2.38 -19.88 -3.75
N ALA A 220 1.31 -20.43 -4.31
CA ALA A 220 1.36 -21.71 -5.00
C ALA A 220 2.12 -21.62 -6.34
N GLU A 221 1.93 -20.51 -7.06
CA GLU A 221 2.56 -20.27 -8.36
C GLU A 221 4.02 -19.77 -8.21
N ARG A 222 4.28 -18.89 -7.23
CA ARG A 222 5.58 -18.22 -7.03
C ARG A 222 5.86 -18.07 -5.54
N PRO A 223 6.30 -19.14 -4.88
CA PRO A 223 6.58 -19.09 -3.44
C PRO A 223 7.69 -18.07 -3.15
N PRO A 224 7.49 -17.16 -2.19
CA PRO A 224 8.58 -16.31 -1.73
C PRO A 224 9.65 -17.16 -1.07
N HIS A 225 10.90 -17.01 -1.50
CA HIS A 225 12.04 -17.73 -0.92
C HIS A 225 12.57 -17.00 0.31
N GLY A 226 13.00 -17.76 1.31
CA GLY A 226 13.49 -17.23 2.59
C GLY A 226 12.32 -16.75 3.47
N TYR A 227 12.30 -17.17 4.71
CA TYR A 227 11.31 -16.70 5.69
C TYR A 227 12.05 -16.05 6.85
N SER A 228 11.63 -14.84 7.24
CA SER A 228 12.12 -14.19 8.46
C SER A 228 11.20 -14.54 9.63
N GLU A 229 11.78 -14.85 10.79
CA GLU A 229 11.02 -15.03 12.03
C GLU A 229 10.60 -13.68 12.65
N THR A 230 11.00 -12.56 12.03
CA THR A 230 10.88 -11.21 12.62
C THR A 230 9.80 -10.38 11.92
N PHE A 231 8.59 -10.45 12.43
CA PHE A 231 7.55 -9.39 12.35
C PHE A 231 6.64 -9.46 13.57
#